data_c798a7a6c9a52b5a05a690a159bd6ee8
#
_entry.id   c798a7a6c9a52b5a05a690a159bd6ee8
#
_cell.length_a   1.000
_cell.length_b   1.000
_cell.length_c   1.000
_cell.angle_alpha   90.00
_cell.angle_beta   90.00
_cell.angle_gamma   90.00
#
_symmetry.space_group_name_H-M   'P 1'
#
loop_
_entity.id
_entity.type
_entity.pdbx_description
1 polymer ?
#
loop_
_entity_poly.entity_id
_entity_poly.type
_entity_poly.pdbx_seq_one_letter_code
_entity_poly.pdbx_strand_id
1 'polypeptide(L)'
;MPQLESVKKIWGHAPHNAFTDLIRFRERWWCVFREAEGHDLPGGTVRVLTSETGVVWESAATLVEGGIDLRDPKLSVTPDGRLMLVMGGCIYDEDGEYLIRAPRVSFSEDGHAWSAPRRVLSEDHWLWRVTWHDGRAYSLSKLGEGDEPRRGFLYSSVDGIEWDWIAEFKLDGVSETTLRFLPDGEMVALVRPGYIGTSRPPYREWSFCETADRIGGPNFIRLPDGSLWGSGRLFTADGPRTVLARMTTSSYEPVLTLPSGGDTSYAGMVWHDDLLWMSYYSSHEGGTNVYLAKVRL
;
A
#
# COMPACT_ATOMS: atom_id res chain seq x y z
N MET A 1 25.40 5.49 3.28
CA MET A 1 24.14 6.09 3.77
C MET A 1 23.27 6.38 2.56
N PRO A 2 21.96 6.14 2.61
CA PRO A 2 21.06 6.45 1.51
C PRO A 2 21.16 7.92 1.09
N GLN A 3 21.16 8.18 -0.21
CA GLN A 3 21.23 9.51 -0.78
C GLN A 3 20.00 9.76 -1.67
N LEU A 4 19.27 10.85 -1.39
CA LEU A 4 18.15 11.28 -2.23
C LEU A 4 18.69 11.88 -3.53
N GLU A 5 18.51 11.19 -4.65
CA GLU A 5 18.96 11.64 -5.97
C GLU A 5 17.99 12.67 -6.58
N SER A 6 16.69 12.44 -6.41
CA SER A 6 15.66 13.35 -6.90
C SER A 6 14.31 13.11 -6.25
N VAL A 7 13.49 14.16 -6.20
CA VAL A 7 12.06 14.09 -5.96
C VAL A 7 11.35 14.93 -7.02
N LYS A 8 10.29 14.38 -7.59
CA LYS A 8 9.46 15.07 -8.58
C LYS A 8 7.99 14.88 -8.27
N LYS A 9 7.21 15.95 -8.33
CA LYS A 9 5.77 15.87 -8.39
C LYS A 9 5.38 15.26 -9.73
N ILE A 10 4.64 14.15 -9.71
CA ILE A 10 4.21 13.44 -10.92
C ILE A 10 2.71 13.61 -11.21
N TRP A 11 1.93 14.01 -10.18
CA TRP A 11 0.50 14.27 -10.34
C TRP A 11 -0.04 15.21 -9.26
N GLY A 12 -1.13 15.95 -9.58
CA GLY A 12 -1.74 16.90 -8.65
C GLY A 12 -2.94 17.62 -9.29
N HIS A 13 -3.83 16.87 -9.98
CA HIS A 13 -4.97 17.47 -10.70
C HIS A 13 -6.24 17.56 -9.85
N ALA A 14 -6.44 16.65 -8.88
CA ALA A 14 -7.51 16.76 -7.90
C ALA A 14 -7.06 17.54 -6.66
N PRO A 15 -7.96 18.05 -5.83
CA PRO A 15 -7.62 18.67 -4.54
C PRO A 15 -6.86 17.71 -3.61
N HIS A 16 -7.20 16.41 -3.64
CA HIS A 16 -6.57 15.38 -2.84
C HIS A 16 -6.20 14.16 -3.69
N ASN A 17 -4.89 13.91 -3.86
CA ASN A 17 -4.31 12.80 -4.60
C ASN A 17 -3.45 11.98 -3.64
N ALA A 18 -3.93 10.82 -3.15
CA ALA A 18 -3.34 10.15 -2.00
C ALA A 18 -3.33 8.61 -2.10
N PHE A 19 -2.63 7.98 -1.15
CA PHE A 19 -2.60 6.53 -0.93
C PHE A 19 -1.97 5.75 -2.08
N THR A 20 -0.76 6.19 -2.47
CA THR A 20 -0.09 5.70 -3.67
C THR A 20 0.35 4.24 -3.60
N ASP A 21 0.56 3.66 -4.77
CA ASP A 21 1.39 2.48 -4.99
C ASP A 21 2.13 2.56 -6.32
N LEU A 22 3.24 1.81 -6.45
CA LEU A 22 4.13 1.83 -7.60
C LEU A 22 4.57 0.41 -7.95
N ILE A 23 4.56 0.08 -9.24
CA ILE A 23 5.05 -1.20 -9.75
C ILE A 23 5.67 -1.04 -11.14
N ARG A 24 6.58 -1.95 -11.50
CA ARG A 24 6.97 -2.17 -12.90
C ARG A 24 6.24 -3.38 -13.46
N PHE A 25 5.64 -3.19 -14.62
CA PHE A 25 4.94 -4.25 -15.32
C PHE A 25 5.12 -4.06 -16.84
N ARG A 26 5.54 -5.11 -17.55
CA ARG A 26 5.79 -5.09 -19.00
C ARG A 26 6.65 -3.89 -19.43
N GLU A 27 7.83 -3.76 -18.81
CA GLU A 27 8.83 -2.70 -19.06
C GLU A 27 8.35 -1.25 -18.77
N ARG A 28 7.14 -1.06 -18.30
CA ARG A 28 6.57 0.26 -17.96
C ARG A 28 6.43 0.44 -16.46
N TRP A 29 6.39 1.70 -16.03
CA TRP A 29 6.03 2.12 -14.68
C TRP A 29 4.53 2.29 -14.59
N TRP A 30 3.96 1.88 -13.46
CA TRP A 30 2.55 2.04 -13.12
C TRP A 30 2.45 2.60 -11.70
N CYS A 31 1.70 3.69 -11.56
CA CYS A 31 1.43 4.30 -10.27
C CYS A 31 -0.08 4.45 -10.10
N VAL A 32 -0.60 4.05 -8.96
CA VAL A 32 -2.01 4.20 -8.61
C VAL A 32 -2.19 5.02 -7.36
N PHE A 33 -3.30 5.73 -7.27
CA PHE A 33 -3.69 6.52 -6.10
C PHE A 33 -5.17 6.86 -6.17
N ARG A 34 -5.72 7.35 -5.05
CA ARG A 34 -7.07 7.89 -4.97
C ARG A 34 -7.07 9.37 -5.36
N GLU A 35 -8.03 9.79 -6.19
CA GLU A 35 -8.39 11.19 -6.44
C GLU A 35 -9.72 11.48 -5.76
N ALA A 36 -9.79 12.57 -4.98
CA ALA A 36 -10.99 13.03 -4.28
C ALA A 36 -10.95 14.52 -3.96
N GLU A 37 -12.04 15.05 -3.41
CA GLU A 37 -12.10 16.43 -2.89
C GLU A 37 -11.34 16.58 -1.55
N GLY A 38 -11.20 15.50 -0.77
CA GLY A 38 -10.49 15.51 0.51
C GLY A 38 -10.19 14.11 1.03
N HIS A 39 -9.46 14.04 2.17
CA HIS A 39 -9.02 12.77 2.76
C HIS A 39 -10.22 11.88 3.15
N ASP A 40 -11.18 12.44 3.86
CA ASP A 40 -12.34 11.72 4.39
C ASP A 40 -13.65 12.04 3.65
N LEU A 41 -13.56 12.75 2.52
CA LEU A 41 -14.74 13.07 1.73
C LEU A 41 -15.09 11.93 0.77
N PRO A 42 -16.39 11.64 0.58
CA PRO A 42 -16.86 10.59 -0.33
C PRO A 42 -16.57 10.90 -1.81
N GLY A 43 -16.80 9.91 -2.68
CA GLY A 43 -16.72 10.08 -4.14
C GLY A 43 -15.33 9.91 -4.73
N GLY A 44 -14.40 9.32 -3.98
CA GLY A 44 -13.06 9.04 -4.48
C GLY A 44 -13.06 8.02 -5.62
N THR A 45 -12.15 8.24 -6.58
CA THR A 45 -11.88 7.37 -7.71
C THR A 45 -10.42 6.91 -7.68
N VAL A 46 -10.12 5.80 -8.35
CA VAL A 46 -8.74 5.33 -8.47
C VAL A 46 -8.16 5.73 -9.81
N ARG A 47 -7.11 6.54 -9.77
CA ARG A 47 -6.31 6.91 -10.94
C ARG A 47 -5.18 5.92 -11.15
N VAL A 48 -4.99 5.50 -12.40
CA VAL A 48 -3.85 4.72 -12.86
C VAL A 48 -3.00 5.58 -13.77
N LEU A 49 -1.74 5.80 -13.42
CA LEU A 49 -0.75 6.44 -14.28
C LEU A 49 0.20 5.42 -14.87
N THR A 50 0.72 5.71 -16.05
CA THR A 50 1.81 4.96 -16.67
C THR A 50 2.93 5.88 -17.13
N SER A 51 4.14 5.31 -17.22
CA SER A 51 5.32 5.98 -17.78
C SER A 51 6.30 4.94 -18.33
N GLU A 52 6.97 5.24 -19.44
CA GLU A 52 8.06 4.41 -19.97
C GLU A 52 9.34 4.57 -19.15
N THR A 53 9.67 5.80 -18.81
CA THR A 53 10.96 6.15 -18.20
C THR A 53 10.85 6.55 -16.72
N GLY A 54 9.63 6.71 -16.20
CA GLY A 54 9.40 7.29 -14.86
C GLY A 54 9.65 8.81 -14.80
N VAL A 55 9.76 9.47 -15.95
CA VAL A 55 9.98 10.94 -16.02
C VAL A 55 8.72 11.68 -16.46
N VAL A 56 8.09 11.22 -17.52
CA VAL A 56 6.82 11.73 -18.02
C VAL A 56 5.73 10.72 -17.69
N TRP A 57 4.66 11.18 -17.07
CA TRP A 57 3.55 10.37 -16.62
C TRP A 57 2.26 10.78 -17.33
N GLU A 58 1.48 9.81 -17.70
CA GLU A 58 0.19 9.97 -18.34
C GLU A 58 -0.89 9.15 -17.65
N SER A 59 -2.13 9.60 -17.72
CA SER A 59 -3.28 8.86 -17.22
C SER A 59 -3.57 7.68 -18.14
N ALA A 60 -3.49 6.46 -17.62
CA ALA A 60 -3.81 5.24 -18.34
C ALA A 60 -5.27 4.83 -18.14
N ALA A 61 -5.79 4.95 -16.92
CA ALA A 61 -7.15 4.60 -16.57
C ALA A 61 -7.67 5.38 -15.35
N THR A 62 -8.99 5.38 -15.19
CA THR A 62 -9.69 5.79 -13.97
C THR A 62 -10.73 4.75 -13.65
N LEU A 63 -10.64 4.15 -12.45
CA LEU A 63 -11.65 3.22 -11.97
C LEU A 63 -12.66 3.98 -11.12
N VAL A 64 -13.93 3.71 -11.38
CA VAL A 64 -15.08 4.26 -10.65
C VAL A 64 -16.07 3.13 -10.38
N GLU A 65 -16.79 3.24 -9.28
CA GLU A 65 -17.92 2.37 -8.95
C GLU A 65 -19.06 3.27 -8.45
N GLY A 66 -20.23 3.22 -9.11
CA GLY A 66 -21.34 4.13 -8.83
C GLY A 66 -21.78 4.09 -7.37
N GLY A 67 -21.76 5.22 -6.66
CA GLY A 67 -22.11 5.34 -5.25
C GLY A 67 -21.09 4.80 -4.26
N ILE A 68 -19.89 4.40 -4.74
CA ILE A 68 -18.81 3.85 -3.91
C ILE A 68 -17.60 4.79 -3.97
N ASP A 69 -17.07 5.17 -2.81
CA ASP A 69 -15.76 5.82 -2.69
C ASP A 69 -14.66 4.74 -2.74
N LEU A 70 -13.85 4.73 -3.80
CA LEU A 70 -12.73 3.81 -3.96
C LEU A 70 -11.47 4.38 -3.31
N ARG A 71 -10.84 3.59 -2.40
CA ARG A 71 -9.74 4.08 -1.56
C ARG A 71 -8.56 3.11 -1.54
N ASP A 72 -7.39 3.64 -1.16
CA ASP A 72 -6.19 2.88 -0.82
C ASP A 72 -5.75 1.85 -1.88
N PRO A 73 -5.69 2.20 -3.16
CA PRO A 73 -5.36 1.23 -4.20
C PRO A 73 -3.95 0.68 -4.04
N LYS A 74 -3.78 -0.65 -4.20
CA LYS A 74 -2.48 -1.32 -4.18
C LYS A 74 -2.37 -2.31 -5.33
N LEU A 75 -1.24 -2.28 -6.02
CA LEU A 75 -0.94 -3.10 -7.19
C LEU A 75 -0.17 -4.37 -6.83
N SER A 76 -0.44 -5.44 -7.56
CA SER A 76 0.39 -6.64 -7.60
C SER A 76 0.34 -7.26 -9.00
N VAL A 77 1.29 -8.16 -9.30
CA VAL A 77 1.26 -8.97 -10.53
C VAL A 77 0.86 -10.39 -10.15
N THR A 78 -0.18 -10.88 -10.80
CA THR A 78 -0.68 -12.24 -10.61
C THR A 78 0.23 -13.29 -11.24
N PRO A 79 0.18 -14.55 -10.83
CA PRO A 79 1.00 -15.63 -11.42
C PRO A 79 0.76 -15.84 -12.91
N ASP A 80 -0.44 -15.53 -13.42
CA ASP A 80 -0.79 -15.59 -14.84
C ASP A 80 -0.40 -14.32 -15.63
N GLY A 81 0.33 -13.39 -15.01
CA GLY A 81 0.93 -12.24 -15.69
C GLY A 81 -0.02 -11.08 -15.95
N ARG A 82 -1.07 -10.91 -15.14
CA ARG A 82 -1.95 -9.74 -15.12
C ARG A 82 -1.61 -8.79 -13.98
N LEU A 83 -2.01 -7.53 -14.11
CA LEU A 83 -2.10 -6.62 -12.98
C LEU A 83 -3.35 -6.95 -12.16
N MET A 84 -3.19 -6.96 -10.85
CA MET A 84 -4.26 -6.99 -9.87
C MET A 84 -4.22 -5.71 -9.05
N LEU A 85 -5.36 -5.07 -8.89
CA LEU A 85 -5.58 -3.93 -8.02
C LEU A 85 -6.50 -4.35 -6.88
N VAL A 86 -6.05 -4.20 -5.65
CA VAL A 86 -6.90 -4.27 -4.46
C VAL A 86 -7.15 -2.85 -3.95
N MET A 87 -8.39 -2.55 -3.52
CA MET A 87 -8.80 -1.25 -3.01
C MET A 87 -9.95 -1.41 -2.01
N GLY A 88 -10.11 -0.45 -1.15
CA GLY A 88 -11.31 -0.33 -0.33
C GLY A 88 -12.44 0.32 -1.10
N GLY A 89 -13.68 -0.04 -0.77
CA GLY A 89 -14.86 0.66 -1.26
C GLY A 89 -15.77 1.01 -0.09
N CYS A 90 -16.14 2.28 0.01
CA CYS A 90 -16.93 2.82 1.11
C CYS A 90 -18.23 3.41 0.60
N ILE A 91 -19.29 3.20 1.36
CA ILE A 91 -20.59 3.86 1.23
C ILE A 91 -20.78 4.74 2.45
N TYR A 92 -21.22 5.97 2.23
CA TYR A 92 -21.51 6.94 3.27
C TYR A 92 -23.00 7.24 3.29
N ASP A 93 -23.51 7.66 4.43
CA ASP A 93 -24.85 8.22 4.55
C ASP A 93 -24.89 9.69 4.09
N GLU A 94 -26.07 10.33 4.28
CA GLU A 94 -26.29 11.73 3.90
C GLU A 94 -25.50 12.70 4.80
N ASP A 95 -25.08 12.28 5.99
CA ASP A 95 -24.28 13.05 6.93
C ASP A 95 -22.76 12.88 6.70
N GLY A 96 -22.36 11.98 5.79
CA GLY A 96 -20.97 11.68 5.45
C GLY A 96 -20.30 10.65 6.37
N GLU A 97 -21.09 9.92 7.17
CA GLU A 97 -20.61 8.84 8.03
C GLU A 97 -20.55 7.50 7.26
N TYR A 98 -19.62 6.65 7.63
CA TYR A 98 -19.48 5.32 7.03
C TYR A 98 -20.69 4.44 7.33
N LEU A 99 -21.39 3.99 6.29
CA LEU A 99 -22.41 2.96 6.37
C LEU A 99 -21.83 1.57 6.18
N ILE A 100 -21.06 1.39 5.12
CA ILE A 100 -20.51 0.10 4.70
C ILE A 100 -19.14 0.33 4.11
N ARG A 101 -18.22 -0.55 4.42
CA ARG A 101 -16.97 -0.68 3.70
C ARG A 101 -16.71 -2.16 3.39
N ALA A 102 -16.11 -2.43 2.25
CA ALA A 102 -15.66 -3.76 1.88
C ALA A 102 -14.54 -3.65 0.86
N PRO A 103 -13.58 -4.59 0.83
CA PRO A 103 -12.54 -4.58 -0.18
C PRO A 103 -13.07 -4.95 -1.56
N ARG A 104 -12.42 -4.38 -2.59
CA ARG A 104 -12.65 -4.66 -4.01
C ARG A 104 -11.36 -5.07 -4.66
N VAL A 105 -11.52 -5.85 -5.72
CA VAL A 105 -10.43 -6.19 -6.64
C VAL A 105 -10.82 -5.87 -8.08
N SER A 106 -9.82 -5.56 -8.88
CA SER A 106 -9.95 -5.34 -10.33
C SER A 106 -8.70 -5.89 -11.00
N PHE A 107 -8.82 -6.38 -12.23
CA PHE A 107 -7.73 -6.99 -12.98
C PHE A 107 -7.57 -6.33 -14.34
N SER A 108 -6.32 -6.30 -14.83
CA SER A 108 -5.99 -5.78 -16.14
C SER A 108 -4.84 -6.58 -16.77
N GLU A 109 -4.94 -6.85 -18.06
CA GLU A 109 -3.85 -7.49 -18.81
C GLU A 109 -2.78 -6.49 -19.25
N ASP A 110 -3.16 -5.23 -19.46
CA ASP A 110 -2.31 -4.20 -20.08
C ASP A 110 -2.13 -2.92 -19.25
N GLY A 111 -2.86 -2.80 -18.12
CA GLY A 111 -2.88 -1.62 -17.26
C GLY A 111 -3.79 -0.49 -17.75
N HIS A 112 -4.35 -0.59 -18.95
CA HIS A 112 -5.27 0.40 -19.55
C HIS A 112 -6.73 -0.01 -19.42
N ALA A 113 -7.05 -1.27 -19.76
CA ALA A 113 -8.39 -1.83 -19.63
C ALA A 113 -8.48 -2.64 -18.32
N TRP A 114 -9.42 -2.28 -17.45
CA TRP A 114 -9.63 -2.91 -16.15
C TRP A 114 -11.01 -3.55 -16.06
N SER A 115 -11.10 -4.69 -15.41
CA SER A 115 -12.40 -5.24 -15.03
C SER A 115 -13.13 -4.29 -14.08
N ALA A 116 -14.47 -4.34 -14.05
CA ALA A 116 -15.23 -3.62 -13.04
C ALA A 116 -14.75 -4.03 -11.63
N PRO A 117 -14.69 -3.10 -10.66
CA PRO A 117 -14.41 -3.42 -9.27
C PRO A 117 -15.37 -4.50 -8.75
N ARG A 118 -14.82 -5.58 -8.21
CA ARG A 118 -15.57 -6.68 -7.65
C ARG A 118 -15.32 -6.76 -6.15
N ARG A 119 -16.40 -6.73 -5.36
CA ARG A 119 -16.32 -6.95 -3.91
C ARG A 119 -15.78 -8.33 -3.61
N VAL A 120 -14.87 -8.40 -2.64
CA VAL A 120 -14.31 -9.61 -2.04
C VAL A 120 -14.42 -9.50 -0.52
N LEU A 121 -14.50 -10.62 0.18
CA LEU A 121 -14.77 -10.68 1.62
C LEU A 121 -16.12 -10.04 2.02
N SER A 122 -16.47 -10.17 3.30
CA SER A 122 -17.65 -9.56 3.89
C SER A 122 -17.46 -8.07 4.18
N GLU A 123 -18.52 -7.42 4.64
CA GLU A 123 -18.49 -6.04 5.13
C GLU A 123 -17.54 -5.88 6.30
N ASP A 124 -17.10 -4.64 6.52
CA ASP A 124 -16.17 -4.18 7.54
C ASP A 124 -14.72 -4.68 7.40
N HIS A 125 -14.45 -5.59 6.47
CA HIS A 125 -13.10 -5.95 6.11
C HIS A 125 -12.40 -4.84 5.31
N TRP A 126 -11.07 -4.70 5.54
CA TRP A 126 -10.20 -3.81 4.79
C TRP A 126 -8.96 -4.58 4.37
N LEU A 127 -9.06 -5.27 3.23
CA LEU A 127 -7.96 -6.05 2.67
C LEU A 127 -6.86 -5.10 2.19
N TRP A 128 -5.64 -5.33 2.65
CA TRP A 128 -4.51 -4.47 2.34
C TRP A 128 -3.73 -5.01 1.13
N ARG A 129 -2.47 -4.64 1.02
CA ARG A 129 -1.56 -5.02 -0.07
C ARG A 129 -1.49 -6.53 -0.28
N VAL A 130 -1.67 -6.97 -1.51
CA VAL A 130 -1.58 -8.38 -1.89
C VAL A 130 -0.15 -8.72 -2.28
N THR A 131 0.37 -9.83 -1.75
CA THR A 131 1.66 -10.41 -2.12
C THR A 131 1.45 -11.82 -2.66
N TRP A 132 1.87 -12.05 -3.89
CA TRP A 132 1.84 -13.37 -4.52
C TRP A 132 3.14 -14.14 -4.22
N HIS A 133 3.01 -15.39 -3.80
CA HIS A 133 4.11 -16.32 -3.54
C HIS A 133 3.68 -17.74 -3.83
N ASP A 134 4.49 -18.47 -4.63
CA ASP A 134 4.24 -19.85 -5.03
C ASP A 134 2.80 -20.10 -5.54
N GLY A 135 2.33 -19.18 -6.40
CA GLY A 135 1.00 -19.28 -7.02
C GLY A 135 -0.17 -18.90 -6.10
N ARG A 136 0.07 -18.44 -4.88
CA ARG A 136 -0.97 -17.98 -3.96
C ARG A 136 -0.80 -16.51 -3.60
N ALA A 137 -1.90 -15.81 -3.51
CA ALA A 137 -1.99 -14.46 -2.94
C ALA A 137 -2.09 -14.56 -1.42
N TYR A 138 -1.44 -13.61 -0.72
CA TYR A 138 -1.55 -13.42 0.72
C TYR A 138 -1.81 -11.95 1.00
N SER A 139 -2.71 -11.67 1.92
CA SER A 139 -3.00 -10.32 2.38
C SER A 139 -3.55 -10.34 3.80
N LEU A 140 -3.25 -9.29 4.56
CA LEU A 140 -3.91 -9.04 5.83
C LEU A 140 -5.14 -8.16 5.59
N SER A 141 -6.26 -8.53 6.20
CA SER A 141 -7.45 -7.71 6.29
C SER A 141 -7.63 -7.18 7.71
N LYS A 142 -7.79 -5.88 7.85
CA LYS A 142 -8.27 -5.26 9.07
C LYS A 142 -9.79 -5.44 9.17
N LEU A 143 -10.30 -5.74 10.37
CA LEU A 143 -11.71 -5.68 10.75
C LEU A 143 -11.84 -4.78 11.99
N GLY A 144 -12.95 -4.06 12.12
CA GLY A 144 -13.21 -3.12 13.21
C GLY A 144 -12.73 -1.69 12.89
N GLU A 145 -13.50 -0.69 13.32
CA GLU A 145 -13.22 0.74 13.21
C GLU A 145 -13.95 1.51 14.31
N GLY A 146 -13.58 2.78 14.52
CA GLY A 146 -14.16 3.61 15.58
C GLY A 146 -13.89 3.01 16.96
N ASP A 147 -14.95 2.74 17.72
CA ASP A 147 -14.89 2.16 19.07
C ASP A 147 -14.70 0.63 19.07
N GLU A 148 -14.84 -0.03 17.91
CA GLU A 148 -14.61 -1.46 17.78
C GLU A 148 -13.11 -1.78 17.78
N PRO A 149 -12.68 -2.80 18.57
CA PRO A 149 -11.28 -3.22 18.56
C PRO A 149 -10.83 -3.66 17.17
N ARG A 150 -9.76 -3.05 16.67
CA ARG A 150 -9.17 -3.46 15.38
C ARG A 150 -8.53 -4.82 15.51
N ARG A 151 -8.95 -5.74 14.63
CA ARG A 151 -8.44 -7.11 14.53
C ARG A 151 -7.84 -7.31 13.13
N GLY A 152 -6.75 -8.06 13.06
CA GLY A 152 -6.06 -8.38 11.80
C GLY A 152 -6.21 -9.84 11.44
N PHE A 153 -6.65 -10.12 10.22
CA PHE A 153 -6.84 -11.47 9.73
C PHE A 153 -6.02 -11.72 8.47
N LEU A 154 -5.14 -12.71 8.53
CA LEU A 154 -4.39 -13.18 7.38
C LEU A 154 -5.26 -14.09 6.52
N TYR A 155 -5.31 -13.79 5.24
CA TYR A 155 -6.00 -14.56 4.22
C TYR A 155 -5.04 -15.00 3.13
N SER A 156 -5.40 -16.11 2.43
CA SER A 156 -4.78 -16.49 1.17
C SER A 156 -5.82 -16.75 0.09
N SER A 157 -5.41 -16.66 -1.17
CA SER A 157 -6.26 -16.90 -2.32
C SER A 157 -5.45 -17.54 -3.46
N VAL A 158 -6.10 -18.32 -4.32
CA VAL A 158 -5.49 -18.85 -5.56
C VAL A 158 -5.77 -17.97 -6.78
N ASP A 159 -6.79 -17.12 -6.71
CA ASP A 159 -7.29 -16.32 -7.84
C ASP A 159 -7.38 -14.81 -7.52
N GLY A 160 -7.15 -14.42 -6.25
CA GLY A 160 -7.30 -13.06 -5.77
C GLY A 160 -8.77 -12.63 -5.53
N ILE A 161 -9.72 -13.55 -5.67
CA ILE A 161 -11.16 -13.29 -5.58
C ILE A 161 -11.77 -14.00 -4.36
N GLU A 162 -11.56 -15.32 -4.29
CA GLU A 162 -12.03 -16.12 -3.16
C GLU A 162 -10.89 -16.26 -2.15
N TRP A 163 -11.16 -15.91 -0.88
CA TRP A 163 -10.13 -15.78 0.16
C TRP A 163 -10.39 -16.73 1.33
N ASP A 164 -9.40 -17.56 1.63
CA ASP A 164 -9.38 -18.50 2.75
C ASP A 164 -8.69 -17.88 3.96
N TRP A 165 -9.31 -17.93 5.12
CA TRP A 165 -8.72 -17.51 6.39
C TRP A 165 -7.56 -18.44 6.80
N ILE A 166 -6.46 -17.84 7.28
CA ILE A 166 -5.27 -18.58 7.77
C ILE A 166 -5.08 -18.38 9.28
N ALA A 167 -5.00 -17.12 9.73
CA ALA A 167 -4.64 -16.77 11.09
C ALA A 167 -5.18 -15.39 11.48
N GLU A 168 -5.28 -15.16 12.77
CA GLU A 168 -5.51 -13.84 13.37
C GLU A 168 -4.22 -13.30 13.97
N PHE A 169 -3.90 -12.04 13.70
CA PHE A 169 -2.81 -11.33 14.36
C PHE A 169 -3.30 -10.82 15.71
N LYS A 170 -2.86 -11.46 16.78
CA LYS A 170 -3.20 -11.11 18.16
C LYS A 170 -2.38 -9.92 18.62
N LEU A 171 -2.62 -8.75 18.07
CA LEU A 171 -1.94 -7.49 18.34
C LEU A 171 -2.98 -6.38 18.52
N ASP A 172 -2.66 -5.40 19.33
CA ASP A 172 -3.51 -4.24 19.53
C ASP A 172 -3.41 -3.26 18.36
N GLY A 173 -4.56 -2.80 17.87
CA GLY A 173 -4.65 -1.75 16.87
C GLY A 173 -4.14 -2.12 15.48
N VAL A 174 -4.08 -3.42 15.14
CA VAL A 174 -3.69 -3.91 13.82
C VAL A 174 -4.43 -3.17 12.70
N SER A 175 -3.69 -2.75 11.69
CA SER A 175 -4.25 -2.09 10.52
C SER A 175 -3.46 -2.47 9.26
N GLU A 176 -3.11 -1.50 8.41
CA GLU A 176 -2.39 -1.73 7.17
C GLU A 176 -1.14 -2.58 7.42
N THR A 177 -0.98 -3.64 6.62
CA THR A 177 0.12 -4.59 6.79
C THR A 177 0.68 -5.02 5.45
N THR A 178 1.97 -4.85 5.24
CA THR A 178 2.67 -5.37 4.07
C THR A 178 3.34 -6.69 4.42
N LEU A 179 3.17 -7.68 3.55
CA LEU A 179 3.76 -9.02 3.66
C LEU A 179 4.84 -9.20 2.59
N ARG A 180 5.95 -9.87 2.92
CA ARG A 180 6.95 -10.33 1.96
C ARG A 180 7.49 -11.68 2.38
N PHE A 181 8.03 -12.41 1.41
CA PHE A 181 8.63 -13.72 1.64
C PHE A 181 10.14 -13.65 1.51
N LEU A 182 10.83 -14.32 2.43
CA LEU A 182 12.25 -14.57 2.33
C LEU A 182 12.52 -15.82 1.48
N PRO A 183 13.75 -16.03 0.98
CA PRO A 183 14.06 -17.16 0.10
C PRO A 183 13.86 -18.54 0.73
N ASP A 184 13.86 -18.63 2.05
CA ASP A 184 13.64 -19.85 2.82
C ASP A 184 12.14 -20.10 3.14
N GLY A 185 11.25 -19.29 2.56
CA GLY A 185 9.80 -19.38 2.74
C GLY A 185 9.28 -18.73 4.01
N GLU A 186 10.12 -18.06 4.82
CA GLU A 186 9.62 -17.28 5.96
C GLU A 186 8.84 -16.06 5.46
N MET A 187 7.64 -15.85 5.99
CA MET A 187 6.83 -14.65 5.73
C MET A 187 7.18 -13.58 6.77
N VAL A 188 7.46 -12.37 6.28
CA VAL A 188 7.71 -11.19 7.12
C VAL A 188 6.55 -10.22 6.94
N ALA A 189 6.05 -9.66 8.03
CA ALA A 189 4.99 -8.66 8.07
C ALA A 189 5.51 -7.35 8.67
N LEU A 190 5.29 -6.23 8.01
CA LEU A 190 5.41 -4.90 8.59
C LEU A 190 4.01 -4.36 8.85
N VAL A 191 3.65 -4.21 10.12
CA VAL A 191 2.27 -4.02 10.60
C VAL A 191 2.11 -2.64 11.22
N ARG A 192 1.11 -1.87 10.80
CA ARG A 192 0.66 -0.69 11.55
C ARG A 192 -0.06 -1.14 12.84
N PRO A 193 0.18 -0.56 14.03
CA PRO A 193 0.84 0.75 14.23
C PRO A 193 2.36 0.72 14.38
N GLY A 194 3.03 -0.45 14.43
CA GLY A 194 4.47 -0.53 14.60
C GLY A 194 4.91 -1.90 15.11
N TYR A 195 4.66 -2.96 14.32
CA TYR A 195 5.16 -4.30 14.62
C TYR A 195 5.83 -4.90 13.40
N ILE A 196 6.82 -5.76 13.65
CA ILE A 196 7.39 -6.67 12.66
C ILE A 196 7.04 -8.08 13.09
N GLY A 197 6.40 -8.82 12.19
CA GLY A 197 6.02 -10.21 12.43
C GLY A 197 6.77 -11.16 11.53
N THR A 198 7.03 -12.39 12.01
CA THR A 198 7.54 -13.49 11.20
C THR A 198 6.74 -14.75 11.42
N SER A 199 6.60 -15.54 10.37
CA SER A 199 5.91 -16.84 10.39
C SER A 199 6.48 -17.77 9.33
N ARG A 200 6.45 -19.09 9.62
CA ARG A 200 6.79 -20.14 8.68
C ARG A 200 5.55 -20.91 8.21
N PRO A 201 5.60 -21.57 7.07
CA PRO A 201 4.47 -22.38 6.61
C PRO A 201 3.96 -23.31 7.72
N PRO A 202 2.64 -23.42 7.91
CA PRO A 202 1.54 -22.91 7.12
C PRO A 202 1.05 -21.50 7.51
N TYR A 203 1.86 -20.65 8.13
CA TYR A 203 1.64 -19.24 8.50
C TYR A 203 0.51 -19.02 9.52
N ARG A 204 0.28 -19.99 10.39
CA ARG A 204 -0.75 -19.95 11.45
C ARG A 204 -0.24 -19.37 12.75
N GLU A 205 1.07 -19.51 13.00
CA GLU A 205 1.72 -19.04 14.20
C GLU A 205 2.69 -17.90 13.87
N TRP A 206 2.62 -16.81 14.61
CA TRP A 206 3.38 -15.60 14.38
C TRP A 206 4.16 -15.19 15.62
N SER A 207 5.39 -14.76 15.39
CA SER A 207 6.19 -14.05 16.38
C SER A 207 6.25 -12.58 16.00
N PHE A 208 6.03 -11.69 16.97
CA PHE A 208 6.03 -10.25 16.75
C PHE A 208 7.02 -9.55 17.65
N CYS A 209 7.64 -8.48 17.15
CA CYS A 209 8.36 -7.48 17.92
C CYS A 209 7.81 -6.08 17.60
N GLU A 210 7.80 -5.21 18.62
CA GLU A 210 7.43 -3.81 18.42
C GLU A 210 8.59 -3.03 17.80
N THR A 211 8.27 -2.05 16.96
CA THR A 211 9.22 -1.05 16.48
C THR A 211 9.31 0.12 17.48
N ALA A 212 10.44 0.84 17.48
CA ALA A 212 10.60 2.00 18.35
C ALA A 212 9.58 3.12 18.08
N ASP A 213 9.14 3.22 16.82
CA ASP A 213 8.22 4.27 16.35
C ASP A 213 6.90 3.68 15.89
N ARG A 214 5.83 4.47 15.98
CA ARG A 214 4.56 4.17 15.32
C ARG A 214 4.69 4.47 13.82
N ILE A 215 4.30 3.50 12.98
CA ILE A 215 4.43 3.56 11.53
C ILE A 215 3.04 3.60 10.90
N GLY A 216 2.74 4.64 10.12
CA GLY A 216 1.51 4.74 9.32
C GLY A 216 1.77 4.39 7.86
N GLY A 217 0.82 3.68 7.21
CA GLY A 217 0.89 3.30 5.81
C GLY A 217 2.15 2.50 5.45
N PRO A 218 2.50 1.43 6.20
CA PRO A 218 3.77 0.74 6.06
C PRO A 218 3.88 0.00 4.72
N ASN A 219 5.06 0.07 4.13
CA ASN A 219 5.48 -0.79 3.03
C ASN A 219 6.95 -1.16 3.21
N PHE A 220 7.38 -2.27 2.64
CA PHE A 220 8.79 -2.63 2.56
C PHE A 220 9.07 -3.49 1.34
N ILE A 221 10.35 -3.53 0.96
CA ILE A 221 10.87 -4.29 -0.17
C ILE A 221 12.09 -5.09 0.29
N ARG A 222 12.29 -6.26 -0.30
CA ARG A 222 13.53 -7.00 -0.23
C ARG A 222 14.33 -6.74 -1.50
N LEU A 223 15.58 -6.32 -1.35
CA LEU A 223 16.49 -6.06 -2.47
C LEU A 223 17.16 -7.35 -2.96
N PRO A 224 17.80 -7.32 -4.15
CA PRO A 224 18.55 -8.47 -4.68
C PRO A 224 19.68 -8.97 -3.77
N ASP A 225 20.30 -8.08 -3.00
CA ASP A 225 21.34 -8.42 -2.01
C ASP A 225 20.78 -9.05 -0.72
N GLY A 226 19.47 -9.16 -0.62
CA GLY A 226 18.76 -9.71 0.54
C GLY A 226 18.39 -8.68 1.61
N SER A 227 18.88 -7.45 1.54
CA SER A 227 18.54 -6.40 2.50
C SER A 227 17.06 -6.01 2.43
N LEU A 228 16.48 -5.64 3.58
CA LEU A 228 15.10 -5.17 3.69
C LEU A 228 15.11 -3.66 3.90
N TRP A 229 14.23 -2.98 3.16
CA TRP A 229 14.04 -1.55 3.25
C TRP A 229 12.57 -1.22 3.42
N GLY A 230 12.23 -0.48 4.49
CA GLY A 230 10.87 -0.10 4.83
C GLY A 230 10.60 1.38 4.58
N SER A 231 9.33 1.71 4.41
CA SER A 231 8.85 3.09 4.37
C SER A 231 7.52 3.20 5.09
N GLY A 232 7.27 4.35 5.69
CA GLY A 232 6.01 4.67 6.33
C GLY A 232 5.98 6.12 6.79
N ARG A 233 4.88 6.51 7.43
CA ARG A 233 4.72 7.80 8.07
C ARG A 233 5.17 7.73 9.52
N LEU A 234 6.13 8.57 9.87
CA LEU A 234 6.49 8.84 11.26
C LEU A 234 5.97 10.22 11.69
N PHE A 235 5.70 10.37 12.97
CA PHE A 235 5.34 11.64 13.58
C PHE A 235 6.59 12.21 14.27
N THR A 236 7.15 13.25 13.68
CA THR A 236 8.33 13.97 14.20
C THR A 236 7.90 15.24 14.94
N ALA A 237 8.86 15.94 15.56
CA ALA A 237 8.59 17.23 16.17
C ALA A 237 8.03 18.28 15.19
N ASP A 238 8.40 18.15 13.90
CA ASP A 238 7.93 19.02 12.81
C ASP A 238 6.67 18.48 12.10
N GLY A 239 5.98 17.51 12.69
CA GLY A 239 4.79 16.86 12.15
C GLY A 239 5.07 15.57 11.37
N PRO A 240 4.06 15.05 10.64
CA PRO A 240 4.19 13.79 9.92
C PRO A 240 5.17 13.89 8.74
N ARG A 241 5.99 12.85 8.58
CA ARG A 241 6.99 12.72 7.51
C ARG A 241 6.96 11.31 6.91
N THR A 242 7.14 11.23 5.61
CA THR A 242 7.45 9.97 4.92
C THR A 242 8.93 9.67 5.06
N VAL A 243 9.27 8.49 5.54
CA VAL A 243 10.65 8.07 5.75
C VAL A 243 11.01 6.82 4.98
N LEU A 244 12.30 6.65 4.71
CA LEU A 244 12.93 5.39 4.33
C LEU A 244 13.71 4.86 5.53
N ALA A 245 13.56 3.58 5.81
CA ALA A 245 14.20 2.90 6.94
C ALA A 245 14.96 1.66 6.50
N ARG A 246 16.08 1.37 7.15
CA ARG A 246 16.64 0.02 7.15
C ARG A 246 15.76 -0.88 7.97
N MET A 247 15.57 -2.10 7.50
CA MET A 247 14.71 -3.06 8.18
C MET A 247 15.40 -4.42 8.28
N THR A 248 15.14 -5.12 9.36
CA THR A 248 15.41 -6.54 9.54
C THR A 248 14.11 -7.26 9.91
N THR A 249 14.16 -8.52 10.24
CA THR A 249 12.99 -9.25 10.77
C THR A 249 12.63 -8.86 12.20
N SER A 250 13.41 -7.95 12.83
CA SER A 250 13.22 -7.53 14.23
C SER A 250 13.51 -6.04 14.49
N SER A 251 13.84 -5.27 13.46
CA SER A 251 14.15 -3.83 13.64
C SER A 251 13.67 -2.99 12.46
N TYR A 252 13.29 -1.75 12.73
CA TYR A 252 12.95 -0.72 11.75
C TYR A 252 13.68 0.57 12.15
N GLU A 253 14.68 0.97 11.38
CA GLU A 253 15.56 2.10 11.67
C GLU A 253 15.41 3.16 10.58
N PRO A 254 14.73 4.31 10.85
CA PRO A 254 14.62 5.42 9.90
C PRO A 254 16.01 6.01 9.61
N VAL A 255 16.35 6.16 8.31
CA VAL A 255 17.68 6.63 7.88
C VAL A 255 17.62 7.80 6.88
N LEU A 256 16.45 8.04 6.27
CA LEU A 256 16.24 9.15 5.35
C LEU A 256 14.81 9.65 5.46
N THR A 257 14.64 10.96 5.62
CA THR A 257 13.34 11.64 5.54
C THR A 257 13.16 12.22 4.14
N LEU A 258 12.05 11.89 3.49
CA LEU A 258 11.70 12.47 2.20
C LEU A 258 11.11 13.88 2.39
N PRO A 259 11.26 14.81 1.42
CA PRO A 259 10.53 16.07 1.38
C PRO A 259 9.03 15.81 1.44
N SER A 260 8.42 16.03 2.60
CA SER A 260 7.03 15.66 2.87
C SER A 260 6.49 16.39 4.10
N GLY A 261 5.17 16.43 4.27
CA GLY A 261 4.51 17.02 5.42
C GLY A 261 3.00 17.06 5.25
N GLY A 262 2.30 17.39 6.35
CA GLY A 262 0.85 17.34 6.38
C GLY A 262 0.33 15.91 6.20
N ASP A 263 -0.68 15.72 5.37
CA ASP A 263 -1.12 14.39 4.98
C ASP A 263 -0.12 13.78 4.00
N THR A 264 0.54 12.68 4.38
CA THR A 264 1.64 12.09 3.61
C THR A 264 1.83 10.62 3.91
N SER A 265 2.50 9.87 3.04
CA SER A 265 3.01 8.50 3.15
C SER A 265 2.48 7.54 2.08
N TYR A 266 2.22 6.27 2.46
CA TYR A 266 1.73 5.18 1.64
C TYR A 266 2.61 4.95 0.40
N ALA A 267 3.91 4.74 0.66
CA ALA A 267 4.88 4.62 -0.40
C ALA A 267 4.71 3.31 -1.21
N GLY A 268 4.68 3.43 -2.54
CA GLY A 268 5.02 2.34 -3.43
C GLY A 268 6.54 2.25 -3.57
N MET A 269 7.12 1.06 -3.65
CA MET A 269 8.57 0.86 -3.64
C MET A 269 8.99 -0.14 -4.71
N VAL A 270 9.93 0.25 -5.56
CA VAL A 270 10.49 -0.58 -6.64
C VAL A 270 12.00 -0.39 -6.71
N TRP A 271 12.76 -1.49 -6.73
CA TRP A 271 14.17 -1.48 -7.05
C TRP A 271 14.36 -1.60 -8.56
N HIS A 272 15.06 -0.64 -9.17
CA HIS A 272 15.31 -0.61 -10.59
C HIS A 272 16.54 0.27 -10.92
N ASP A 273 17.44 -0.23 -11.80
CA ASP A 273 18.65 0.47 -12.23
C ASP A 273 19.50 1.00 -11.05
N ASP A 274 19.76 0.11 -10.08
CA ASP A 274 20.55 0.40 -8.88
C ASP A 274 20.03 1.58 -8.03
N LEU A 275 18.74 1.89 -8.16
CA LEU A 275 18.03 2.90 -7.38
C LEU A 275 16.76 2.32 -6.77
N LEU A 276 16.42 2.79 -5.59
CA LEU A 276 15.11 2.60 -5.01
C LEU A 276 14.19 3.74 -5.47
N TRP A 277 13.15 3.39 -6.21
CA TRP A 277 12.10 4.28 -6.66
C TRP A 277 10.92 4.21 -5.70
N MET A 278 10.45 5.36 -5.23
CA MET A 278 9.40 5.45 -4.22
C MET A 278 8.34 6.46 -4.67
N SER A 279 7.11 5.97 -4.95
CA SER A 279 5.97 6.88 -5.00
C SER A 279 5.50 7.19 -3.59
N TYR A 280 5.02 8.39 -3.35
CA TYR A 280 4.34 8.77 -2.11
C TYR A 280 3.47 10.00 -2.38
N TYR A 281 2.55 10.30 -1.47
CA TYR A 281 1.80 11.53 -1.54
C TYR A 281 2.16 12.46 -0.38
N SER A 282 1.90 13.75 -0.57
CA SER A 282 2.20 14.73 0.47
C SER A 282 1.48 16.05 0.24
N SER A 283 1.12 16.72 1.34
CA SER A 283 0.43 18.02 1.33
C SER A 283 1.37 19.21 1.61
N HIS A 284 2.68 19.04 1.54
CA HIS A 284 3.66 20.07 1.95
C HIS A 284 3.79 21.27 0.98
N GLU A 285 3.19 21.18 -0.22
CA GLU A 285 3.20 22.23 -1.24
C GLU A 285 1.83 22.88 -1.48
N GLY A 286 0.95 22.89 -0.47
CA GLY A 286 -0.35 23.58 -0.53
C GLY A 286 -1.49 22.79 -1.16
N GLY A 287 -1.27 21.56 -1.57
CA GLY A 287 -2.27 20.60 -2.06
C GLY A 287 -1.74 19.20 -1.85
N THR A 288 -2.61 18.21 -1.82
CA THR A 288 -2.20 16.81 -1.69
C THR A 288 -1.83 16.23 -3.05
N ASN A 289 -0.53 16.08 -3.30
CA ASN A 289 0.02 15.69 -4.59
C ASN A 289 0.80 14.39 -4.50
N VAL A 290 0.98 13.73 -5.65
CA VAL A 290 1.77 12.50 -5.79
C VAL A 290 3.19 12.84 -6.25
N TYR A 291 4.16 12.29 -5.54
CA TYR A 291 5.58 12.47 -5.78
C TYR A 291 6.26 11.14 -6.10
N LEU A 292 7.37 11.21 -6.82
CA LEU A 292 8.28 10.11 -7.07
C LEU A 292 9.68 10.51 -6.62
N ALA A 293 10.21 9.76 -5.65
CA ALA A 293 11.59 9.87 -5.20
C ALA A 293 12.46 8.77 -5.81
N LYS A 294 13.72 9.10 -6.09
CA LYS A 294 14.78 8.13 -6.43
C LYS A 294 15.86 8.23 -5.37
N VAL A 295 16.22 7.08 -4.79
CA VAL A 295 17.18 6.99 -3.70
C VAL A 295 18.28 5.99 -4.06
N ARG A 296 19.52 6.42 -3.93
CA ARG A 296 20.69 5.54 -3.95
C ARG A 296 20.91 5.00 -2.54
N LEU A 297 21.02 3.68 -2.40
CA LEU A 297 21.19 3.01 -1.11
C LEU A 297 22.66 2.72 -0.78
#